data_d1a986a9f8b940748ed9ba6f14c8182c
#
_entry.id   d1a986a9f8b940748ed9ba6f14c8182c
#
_cell.length_a   1.000
_cell.length_b   1.000
_cell.length_c   1.000
_cell.angle_alpha   90.00
_cell.angle_beta   90.00
_cell.angle_gamma   90.00
#
_symmetry.space_group_name_H-M   'P 1'
#
loop_
_entity.id
_entity.type
_entity.pdbx_description
1 polymer ?
#
loop_
_entity_poly.entity_id
_entity_poly.type
_entity_poly.pdbx_seq_one_letter_code
_entity_poly.pdbx_strand_id
1 'polypeptide(L)'
;MKVAVIGAGFAGLAAAVDLQERRHQVTLLERRGVLGGRATSYRDAVSGEDVDNGTHLMVGAYAATFDLVRRAGAEDLLLVQDDLHIDYVDDRGRSSLDCPPLVAPLHLFAGLLGLRLPWAVRAQALRLWLAVRFGKPPLGLTLAEYFRRTGQGPEARRLLWDPLATAILNEAPERAAAILFYNVYREAFLTRRDASRLVFLRRGYAELHERVARYFQHRGGILRRRALAEAIAVEGGRACGVRYSQRAETREEIRRGQAAVEGFVDADAVVAAVPWNAAPALVPEPLRDQPPFAGLSRLGGSPIV
;
A
#
# COMPACT_ATOMS: atom_id res chain seq x y z
N MET A 1 8.77 17.69 20.02
CA MET A 1 9.98 17.24 19.32
C MET A 1 9.91 17.70 17.87
N LYS A 2 11.05 17.95 17.27
CA LYS A 2 11.18 18.13 15.81
C LYS A 2 11.32 16.77 15.14
N VAL A 3 10.52 16.48 14.13
CA VAL A 3 10.56 15.19 13.42
C VAL A 3 10.68 15.43 11.93
N ALA A 4 11.65 14.80 11.29
CA ALA A 4 11.75 14.76 9.84
C ALA A 4 11.12 13.44 9.32
N VAL A 5 10.23 13.55 8.35
CA VAL A 5 9.66 12.40 7.65
C VAL A 5 10.16 12.40 6.21
N ILE A 6 10.70 11.28 5.73
CA ILE A 6 11.27 11.16 4.39
C ILE A 6 10.35 10.28 3.53
N GLY A 7 9.81 10.88 2.46
CA GLY A 7 8.88 10.24 1.51
C GLY A 7 7.41 10.53 1.82
N ALA A 8 6.70 11.09 0.83
CA ALA A 8 5.29 11.45 0.90
C ALA A 8 4.38 10.45 0.15
N GLY A 9 4.64 9.16 0.33
CA GLY A 9 3.68 8.09 0.04
C GLY A 9 2.66 7.94 1.18
N PHE A 10 1.74 6.98 1.10
CA PHE A 10 0.74 6.73 2.15
C PHE A 10 1.36 6.64 3.55
N ALA A 11 2.43 5.86 3.70
CA ALA A 11 3.06 5.65 5.00
C ALA A 11 3.65 6.95 5.57
N GLY A 12 4.34 7.75 4.74
CA GLY A 12 4.94 9.00 5.19
C GLY A 12 3.90 10.08 5.49
N LEU A 13 2.87 10.21 4.66
CA LEU A 13 1.75 11.12 4.90
C LEU A 13 1.01 10.77 6.18
N ALA A 14 0.72 9.47 6.41
CA ALA A 14 0.08 9.00 7.63
C ALA A 14 0.93 9.30 8.86
N ALA A 15 2.22 8.98 8.81
CA ALA A 15 3.14 9.29 9.91
C ALA A 15 3.24 10.79 10.18
N ALA A 16 3.32 11.61 9.12
CA ALA A 16 3.40 13.07 9.26
C ALA A 16 2.13 13.63 9.90
N VAL A 17 0.95 13.18 9.48
CA VAL A 17 -0.34 13.60 10.07
C VAL A 17 -0.42 13.18 11.55
N ASP A 18 -0.14 11.92 11.87
CA ASP A 18 -0.22 11.41 13.24
C ASP A 18 0.73 12.15 14.19
N LEU A 19 1.96 12.40 13.76
CA LEU A 19 2.95 13.13 14.54
C LEU A 19 2.55 14.59 14.72
N GLN A 20 2.04 15.24 13.67
CA GLN A 20 1.59 16.63 13.73
C GLN A 20 0.40 16.79 14.70
N GLU A 21 -0.56 15.86 14.69
CA GLU A 21 -1.70 15.86 15.62
C GLU A 21 -1.27 15.65 17.07
N ARG A 22 -0.18 14.92 17.29
CA ARG A 22 0.46 14.78 18.61
C ARG A 22 1.33 15.99 18.99
N ARG A 23 1.21 17.11 18.26
CA ARG A 23 1.91 18.37 18.52
C ARG A 23 3.43 18.28 18.37
N HIS A 24 3.94 17.40 17.52
CA HIS A 24 5.33 17.46 17.09
C HIS A 24 5.48 18.49 15.96
N GLN A 25 6.65 19.07 15.82
CA GLN A 25 7.01 19.92 14.68
C GLN A 25 7.49 19.01 13.55
N VAL A 26 6.68 18.82 12.51
CA VAL A 26 6.96 17.84 11.47
C VAL A 26 7.35 18.51 10.16
N THR A 27 8.50 18.11 9.61
CA THR A 27 8.90 18.43 8.24
C THR A 27 8.89 17.16 7.40
N LEU A 28 8.07 17.16 6.34
CA LEU A 28 7.94 16.07 5.38
C LEU A 28 8.69 16.42 4.11
N LEU A 29 9.66 15.56 3.72
CA LEU A 29 10.49 15.69 2.52
C LEU A 29 9.98 14.73 1.44
N GLU A 30 9.70 15.24 0.24
CA GLU A 30 9.36 14.43 -0.94
C GLU A 30 10.26 14.79 -2.13
N ARG A 31 10.93 13.77 -2.69
CA ARG A 31 11.87 13.96 -3.81
C ARG A 31 11.21 14.40 -5.12
N ARG A 32 9.91 14.08 -5.31
CA ARG A 32 9.14 14.44 -6.50
C ARG A 32 8.35 15.72 -6.27
N GLY A 33 7.84 16.31 -7.38
CA GLY A 33 6.84 17.37 -7.33
C GLY A 33 5.44 16.85 -7.01
N VAL A 34 5.20 15.54 -7.16
CA VAL A 34 3.92 14.85 -6.92
C VAL A 34 4.03 13.92 -5.72
N LEU A 35 2.93 13.77 -5.00
CA LEU A 35 2.83 12.93 -3.81
C LEU A 35 2.33 11.52 -4.15
N GLY A 36 2.34 10.62 -3.17
CA GLY A 36 1.73 9.30 -3.27
C GLY A 36 2.69 8.15 -3.50
N GLY A 37 3.94 8.43 -3.86
CA GLY A 37 4.95 7.38 -4.05
C GLY A 37 4.58 6.41 -5.18
N ARG A 38 4.30 5.15 -4.84
CA ARG A 38 3.87 4.11 -5.80
C ARG A 38 2.40 4.22 -6.18
N ALA A 39 1.53 4.60 -5.25
CA ALA A 39 0.11 4.84 -5.49
C ALA A 39 -0.11 6.32 -5.83
N THR A 40 0.21 6.71 -7.05
CA THR A 40 0.07 8.08 -7.54
C THR A 40 -0.58 8.10 -8.90
N SER A 41 -1.11 9.26 -9.29
CA SER A 41 -1.65 9.51 -10.62
C SER A 41 -0.78 10.51 -11.35
N TYR A 42 -0.83 10.48 -12.65
CA TYR A 42 -0.17 11.45 -13.52
C TYR A 42 -1.09 11.83 -14.68
N ARG A 43 -0.84 13.01 -15.22
CA ARG A 43 -1.53 13.46 -16.44
C ARG A 43 -0.93 12.76 -17.64
N ASP A 44 -1.70 11.95 -18.35
CA ASP A 44 -1.25 11.37 -19.61
C ASP A 44 -1.12 12.44 -20.68
N ALA A 45 0.03 12.52 -21.33
CA ALA A 45 0.32 13.55 -22.32
C ALA A 45 -0.43 13.34 -23.64
N VAL A 46 -0.89 12.11 -23.93
CA VAL A 46 -1.56 11.75 -25.18
C VAL A 46 -3.06 11.94 -25.05
N SER A 47 -3.70 11.32 -24.07
CA SER A 47 -5.14 11.42 -23.85
C SER A 47 -5.56 12.70 -23.13
N GLY A 48 -4.64 13.32 -22.37
CA GLY A 48 -4.96 14.44 -21.51
C GLY A 48 -5.76 14.04 -20.26
N GLU A 49 -5.88 12.76 -19.95
CA GLU A 49 -6.58 12.25 -18.78
C GLU A 49 -5.64 12.03 -17.60
N ASP A 50 -6.18 12.02 -16.38
CA ASP A 50 -5.43 11.64 -15.20
C ASP A 50 -5.49 10.12 -15.04
N VAL A 51 -4.32 9.48 -15.06
CA VAL A 51 -4.17 8.03 -15.04
C VAL A 51 -3.40 7.63 -13.78
N ASP A 52 -3.85 6.60 -13.10
CA ASP A 52 -3.13 6.03 -11.97
C ASP A 52 -1.92 5.21 -12.44
N ASN A 53 -0.85 5.25 -11.66
CA ASN A 53 0.35 4.44 -11.88
C ASN A 53 0.08 2.97 -11.53
N GLY A 54 -0.73 2.33 -12.35
CA GLY A 54 -1.31 1.02 -12.09
C GLY A 54 -2.62 1.09 -11.31
N THR A 55 -3.49 0.11 -11.55
CA THR A 55 -4.78 0.03 -10.86
C THR A 55 -4.57 -0.34 -9.40
N HIS A 56 -4.77 0.59 -8.49
CA HIS A 56 -4.72 0.36 -7.05
C HIS A 56 -6.16 0.25 -6.53
N LEU A 57 -6.57 -0.97 -6.23
CA LEU A 57 -7.85 -1.25 -5.60
C LEU A 57 -7.67 -1.31 -4.08
N MET A 58 -8.50 -0.58 -3.36
CA MET A 58 -8.56 -0.69 -1.90
C MET A 58 -9.65 -1.68 -1.49
N VAL A 59 -9.48 -2.29 -0.33
CA VAL A 59 -10.50 -3.14 0.30
C VAL A 59 -10.89 -2.57 1.65
N GLY A 60 -12.13 -2.82 2.08
CA GLY A 60 -12.67 -2.29 3.34
C GLY A 60 -11.85 -2.64 4.59
N ALA A 61 -10.95 -3.62 4.49
CA ALA A 61 -9.99 -3.97 5.55
C ALA A 61 -8.94 -2.89 5.85
N TYR A 62 -8.75 -1.89 4.97
CA TYR A 62 -7.73 -0.85 5.14
C TYR A 62 -8.13 0.23 6.15
N ALA A 63 -8.51 -0.19 7.35
CA ALA A 63 -9.08 0.69 8.38
C ALA A 63 -8.21 1.93 8.68
N ALA A 64 -6.88 1.76 8.78
CA ALA A 64 -5.97 2.88 9.02
C ALA A 64 -5.93 3.89 7.86
N THR A 65 -6.02 3.40 6.61
CA THR A 65 -6.10 4.26 5.43
C THR A 65 -7.40 5.07 5.43
N PHE A 66 -8.53 4.43 5.69
CA PHE A 66 -9.82 5.12 5.75
C PHE A 66 -9.93 6.08 6.92
N ASP A 67 -9.28 5.78 8.05
CA ASP A 67 -9.15 6.73 9.15
C ASP A 67 -8.40 8.00 8.73
N LEU A 68 -7.28 7.84 8.04
CA LEU A 68 -6.52 8.98 7.49
C LEU A 68 -7.36 9.78 6.49
N VAL A 69 -8.06 9.11 5.58
CA VAL A 69 -8.95 9.74 4.58
C VAL A 69 -10.05 10.56 5.27
N ARG A 70 -10.69 10.00 6.29
CA ARG A 70 -11.73 10.67 7.08
C ARG A 70 -11.18 11.91 7.81
N ARG A 71 -10.06 11.77 8.49
CA ARG A 71 -9.38 12.91 9.17
C ARG A 71 -9.05 14.05 8.20
N ALA A 72 -8.63 13.70 7.00
CA ALA A 72 -8.34 14.66 5.94
C ALA A 72 -9.58 15.24 5.24
N GLY A 73 -10.80 14.80 5.60
CA GLY A 73 -12.04 15.23 4.95
C GLY A 73 -12.11 14.87 3.47
N ALA A 74 -11.61 13.69 3.11
CA ALA A 74 -11.50 13.22 1.73
C ALA A 74 -12.41 12.02 1.41
N GLU A 75 -13.41 11.74 2.23
CA GLU A 75 -14.32 10.60 2.07
C GLU A 75 -15.19 10.71 0.80
N ASP A 76 -15.46 11.92 0.33
CA ASP A 76 -16.18 12.19 -0.92
C ASP A 76 -15.44 11.66 -2.16
N LEU A 77 -14.15 11.42 -2.06
CA LEU A 77 -13.36 10.81 -3.13
C LEU A 77 -13.56 9.30 -3.22
N LEU A 78 -14.11 8.66 -2.20
CA LEU A 78 -14.28 7.22 -2.17
C LEU A 78 -15.56 6.80 -2.89
N LEU A 79 -15.46 5.74 -3.68
CA LEU A 79 -16.57 4.99 -4.23
C LEU A 79 -16.52 3.59 -3.62
N VAL A 80 -17.33 3.39 -2.58
CA VAL A 80 -17.38 2.14 -1.82
C VAL A 80 -18.54 1.29 -2.33
N GLN A 81 -18.29 0.02 -2.64
CA GLN A 81 -19.37 -0.93 -2.91
C GLN A 81 -20.23 -1.14 -1.66
N ASP A 82 -21.53 -1.32 -1.84
CA ASP A 82 -22.44 -1.67 -0.74
C ASP A 82 -22.14 -3.06 -0.18
N ASP A 83 -21.87 -4.02 -1.06
CA ASP A 83 -21.43 -5.36 -0.80
C ASP A 83 -20.35 -5.79 -1.80
N LEU A 84 -19.61 -6.85 -1.49
CA LEU A 84 -18.60 -7.37 -2.41
C LEU A 84 -19.27 -7.91 -3.67
N HIS A 85 -18.94 -7.30 -4.79
CA HIS A 85 -19.33 -7.73 -6.14
C HIS A 85 -18.11 -7.82 -7.04
N ILE A 86 -17.90 -8.96 -7.70
CA ILE A 86 -16.84 -9.18 -8.68
C ILE A 86 -17.40 -9.96 -9.86
N ASP A 87 -17.30 -9.40 -11.05
CA ASP A 87 -17.60 -10.10 -12.29
C ASP A 87 -16.44 -11.00 -12.72
N TYR A 88 -16.77 -12.19 -13.12
CA TYR A 88 -15.87 -13.16 -13.73
C TYR A 88 -16.29 -13.44 -15.17
N VAL A 89 -15.33 -13.39 -16.07
CA VAL A 89 -15.51 -13.73 -17.48
C VAL A 89 -14.51 -14.82 -17.85
N ASP A 90 -14.99 -15.92 -18.36
CA ASP A 90 -14.19 -17.04 -18.87
C ASP A 90 -14.74 -17.53 -20.22
N ASP A 91 -14.17 -18.59 -20.75
CA ASP A 91 -14.61 -19.26 -21.99
C ASP A 91 -16.05 -19.81 -21.92
N ARG A 92 -16.61 -19.96 -20.72
CA ARG A 92 -18.00 -20.41 -20.49
C ARG A 92 -18.98 -19.26 -20.36
N GLY A 93 -18.50 -18.01 -20.42
CA GLY A 93 -19.28 -16.79 -20.33
C GLY A 93 -19.11 -16.03 -19.00
N ARG A 94 -20.06 -15.16 -18.67
CA ARG A 94 -20.03 -14.30 -17.48
C ARG A 94 -20.71 -14.95 -16.30
N SER A 95 -20.12 -14.80 -15.11
CA SER A 95 -20.72 -15.10 -13.82
C SER A 95 -20.24 -14.08 -12.80
N SER A 96 -20.94 -13.92 -11.68
CA SER A 96 -20.57 -12.94 -10.66
C SER A 96 -20.48 -13.54 -9.27
N LEU A 97 -19.57 -13.01 -8.48
CA LEU A 97 -19.48 -13.19 -7.05
C LEU A 97 -20.30 -12.05 -6.41
N ASP A 98 -21.58 -12.32 -6.15
CA ASP A 98 -22.47 -11.38 -5.48
C ASP A 98 -22.65 -11.81 -4.02
N CYS A 99 -22.04 -11.07 -3.12
CA CYS A 99 -22.06 -11.41 -1.70
C CYS A 99 -23.24 -10.72 -1.01
N PRO A 100 -24.28 -11.45 -0.57
CA PRO A 100 -25.41 -10.84 0.11
C PRO A 100 -25.02 -10.29 1.49
N PRO A 101 -25.89 -9.46 2.14
CA PRO A 101 -25.61 -8.81 3.42
C PRO A 101 -25.66 -9.78 4.62
N LEU A 102 -24.93 -10.87 4.54
CA LEU A 102 -24.74 -11.85 5.60
C LEU A 102 -23.46 -11.58 6.40
N VAL A 103 -23.40 -12.10 7.62
CA VAL A 103 -22.17 -12.03 8.44
C VAL A 103 -21.03 -12.80 7.82
N ALA A 104 -19.79 -12.33 8.01
CA ALA A 104 -18.61 -13.06 7.52
C ALA A 104 -18.46 -14.41 8.27
N PRO A 105 -18.07 -15.46 7.58
CA PRO A 105 -17.77 -15.59 6.16
C PRO A 105 -18.97 -16.03 5.31
N LEU A 106 -20.19 -16.10 5.86
CA LEU A 106 -21.38 -16.64 5.17
C LEU A 106 -21.71 -15.88 3.88
N HIS A 107 -21.46 -14.54 3.86
CA HIS A 107 -21.64 -13.73 2.66
C HIS A 107 -20.80 -14.26 1.48
N LEU A 108 -19.55 -14.69 1.73
CA LEU A 108 -18.67 -15.24 0.69
C LEU A 108 -19.17 -16.61 0.20
N PHE A 109 -19.59 -17.48 1.11
CA PHE A 109 -20.09 -18.79 0.71
C PHE A 109 -21.38 -18.66 -0.11
N ALA A 110 -22.26 -17.74 0.27
CA ALA A 110 -23.44 -17.43 -0.53
C ALA A 110 -23.05 -16.86 -1.91
N GLY A 111 -22.10 -15.91 -1.96
CA GLY A 111 -21.60 -15.36 -3.22
C GLY A 111 -20.96 -16.41 -4.14
N LEU A 112 -20.26 -17.39 -3.59
CA LEU A 112 -19.69 -18.50 -4.37
C LEU A 112 -20.74 -19.33 -5.11
N LEU A 113 -22.02 -19.31 -4.66
CA LEU A 113 -23.09 -20.00 -5.35
C LEU A 113 -23.44 -19.36 -6.69
N GLY A 114 -23.21 -18.05 -6.85
CA GLY A 114 -23.42 -17.32 -8.09
C GLY A 114 -22.35 -17.61 -9.17
N LEU A 115 -21.18 -18.08 -8.76
CA LEU A 115 -20.11 -18.42 -9.70
C LEU A 115 -20.34 -19.78 -10.35
N ARG A 116 -19.92 -19.92 -11.61
CA ARG A 116 -19.95 -21.20 -12.37
C ARG A 116 -18.83 -22.13 -11.91
N LEU A 117 -18.87 -22.58 -10.66
CA LEU A 117 -17.88 -23.44 -10.06
C LEU A 117 -18.42 -24.87 -9.86
N PRO A 118 -17.62 -25.90 -10.11
CA PRO A 118 -17.91 -27.27 -9.70
C PRO A 118 -18.11 -27.37 -8.17
N TRP A 119 -18.94 -28.26 -7.70
CA TRP A 119 -19.15 -28.49 -6.27
C TRP A 119 -17.87 -28.88 -5.54
N ALA A 120 -16.97 -29.64 -6.22
CA ALA A 120 -15.67 -29.97 -5.67
C ALA A 120 -14.82 -28.75 -5.36
N VAL A 121 -14.87 -27.72 -6.21
CA VAL A 121 -14.15 -26.44 -6.00
C VAL A 121 -14.74 -25.68 -4.81
N ARG A 122 -16.08 -25.64 -4.67
CA ARG A 122 -16.76 -25.03 -3.50
C ARG A 122 -16.37 -25.74 -2.20
N ALA A 123 -16.32 -27.05 -2.20
CA ALA A 123 -15.88 -27.85 -1.05
C ALA A 123 -14.40 -27.57 -0.69
N GLN A 124 -13.56 -27.38 -1.69
CA GLN A 124 -12.16 -26.99 -1.48
C GLN A 124 -12.06 -25.56 -0.90
N ALA A 125 -12.88 -24.63 -1.35
CA ALA A 125 -12.93 -23.28 -0.77
C ALA A 125 -13.31 -23.31 0.71
N LEU A 126 -14.31 -24.13 1.10
CA LEU A 126 -14.66 -24.35 2.50
C LEU A 126 -13.50 -24.96 3.29
N ARG A 127 -12.78 -25.92 2.70
CA ARG A 127 -11.59 -26.53 3.34
C ARG A 127 -10.47 -25.50 3.58
N LEU A 128 -10.23 -24.61 2.62
CA LEU A 128 -9.24 -23.54 2.80
C LEU A 128 -9.67 -22.57 3.92
N TRP A 129 -10.94 -22.20 3.97
CA TRP A 129 -11.46 -21.40 5.06
C TRP A 129 -11.24 -22.05 6.43
N LEU A 130 -11.53 -23.35 6.57
CA LEU A 130 -11.27 -24.09 7.82
C LEU A 130 -9.78 -24.08 8.17
N ALA A 131 -8.92 -24.31 7.18
CA ALA A 131 -7.47 -24.25 7.39
C ALA A 131 -7.01 -22.87 7.89
N VAL A 132 -7.52 -21.80 7.31
CA VAL A 132 -7.20 -20.41 7.72
C VAL A 132 -7.81 -20.08 9.09
N ARG A 133 -8.99 -20.61 9.40
CA ARG A 133 -9.69 -20.36 10.68
C ARG A 133 -8.97 -20.99 11.86
N PHE A 134 -8.38 -22.17 11.67
CA PHE A 134 -7.82 -22.99 12.76
C PHE A 134 -6.30 -23.07 12.74
N GLY A 135 -5.64 -22.58 11.70
CA GLY A 135 -4.18 -22.66 11.60
C GLY A 135 -3.57 -21.53 10.80
N LYS A 136 -2.35 -21.19 11.17
CA LYS A 136 -1.49 -20.23 10.46
C LYS A 136 -0.42 -21.01 9.69
N PRO A 137 -0.14 -20.68 8.40
CA PRO A 137 0.90 -21.36 7.66
C PRO A 137 2.27 -21.11 8.31
N PRO A 138 3.15 -22.13 8.34
CA PRO A 138 4.53 -21.96 8.79
C PRO A 138 5.27 -20.89 7.97
N LEU A 139 6.22 -20.21 8.61
CA LEU A 139 7.12 -19.30 7.91
C LEU A 139 7.97 -20.08 6.89
N GLY A 140 8.25 -19.47 5.75
CA GLY A 140 9.03 -20.09 4.68
C GLY A 140 8.24 -21.00 3.74
N LEU A 141 6.94 -21.25 4.01
CA LEU A 141 6.09 -22.02 3.12
C LEU A 141 5.67 -21.19 1.91
N THR A 142 5.76 -21.74 0.70
CA THR A 142 5.20 -21.08 -0.49
C THR A 142 3.67 -21.22 -0.50
N LEU A 143 3.01 -20.32 -1.22
CA LEU A 143 1.56 -20.35 -1.34
C LEU A 143 1.08 -21.58 -2.11
N ALA A 144 1.80 -22.02 -3.15
CA ALA A 144 1.50 -23.25 -3.88
C ALA A 144 1.57 -24.49 -2.97
N GLU A 145 2.57 -24.56 -2.08
CA GLU A 145 2.64 -25.63 -1.08
C GLU A 145 1.50 -25.58 -0.07
N TYR A 146 1.13 -24.38 0.39
CA TYR A 146 0.00 -24.19 1.31
C TYR A 146 -1.31 -24.66 0.66
N PHE A 147 -1.56 -24.30 -0.60
CA PHE A 147 -2.72 -24.76 -1.34
C PHE A 147 -2.73 -26.29 -1.45
N ARG A 148 -1.61 -26.90 -1.77
CA ARG A 148 -1.52 -28.37 -1.81
C ARG A 148 -1.82 -29.02 -0.47
N ARG A 149 -1.23 -28.51 0.63
CA ARG A 149 -1.47 -29.04 2.00
C ARG A 149 -2.90 -28.86 2.47
N THR A 150 -3.59 -27.83 2.01
CA THR A 150 -4.99 -27.57 2.32
C THR A 150 -5.95 -28.20 1.33
N GLY A 151 -5.45 -29.03 0.39
CA GLY A 151 -6.24 -29.81 -0.55
C GLY A 151 -6.89 -28.97 -1.64
N GLN A 152 -6.23 -27.88 -2.06
CA GLN A 152 -6.66 -27.08 -3.21
C GLN A 152 -6.11 -27.71 -4.49
N GLY A 153 -6.98 -28.34 -5.28
CA GLY A 153 -6.62 -28.97 -6.54
C GLY A 153 -6.38 -27.95 -7.67
N PRO A 154 -5.87 -28.43 -8.82
CA PRO A 154 -5.53 -27.57 -9.96
C PRO A 154 -6.70 -26.70 -10.45
N GLU A 155 -7.93 -27.24 -10.46
CA GLU A 155 -9.10 -26.51 -10.90
C GLU A 155 -9.50 -25.38 -9.95
N ALA A 156 -9.48 -25.61 -8.63
CA ALA A 156 -9.73 -24.58 -7.63
C ALA A 156 -8.66 -23.48 -7.66
N ARG A 157 -7.41 -23.87 -7.86
CA ARG A 157 -6.31 -22.93 -8.07
C ARG A 157 -6.58 -22.06 -9.29
N ARG A 158 -6.81 -22.64 -10.44
CA ARG A 158 -7.03 -21.92 -11.69
C ARG A 158 -8.23 -20.98 -11.64
N LEU A 159 -9.34 -21.43 -11.05
CA LEU A 159 -10.60 -20.67 -11.07
C LEU A 159 -10.72 -19.61 -9.97
N LEU A 160 -10.09 -19.81 -8.81
CA LEU A 160 -10.24 -18.94 -7.65
C LEU A 160 -8.91 -18.41 -7.12
N TRP A 161 -7.97 -19.32 -6.80
CA TRP A 161 -6.88 -18.94 -5.91
C TRP A 161 -5.70 -18.30 -6.61
N ASP A 162 -5.29 -18.77 -7.78
CA ASP A 162 -4.16 -18.21 -8.49
C ASP A 162 -4.47 -16.79 -9.01
N PRO A 163 -5.67 -16.52 -9.59
CA PRO A 163 -6.06 -15.14 -9.92
C PRO A 163 -6.12 -14.22 -8.69
N LEU A 164 -6.71 -14.68 -7.59
CA LEU A 164 -6.80 -13.90 -6.37
C LEU A 164 -5.41 -13.65 -5.75
N ALA A 165 -4.55 -14.66 -5.73
CA ALA A 165 -3.19 -14.53 -5.22
C ALA A 165 -2.37 -13.53 -6.03
N THR A 166 -2.47 -13.58 -7.36
CA THR A 166 -1.81 -12.63 -8.25
C THR A 166 -2.33 -11.20 -8.02
N ALA A 167 -3.65 -11.03 -7.90
CA ALA A 167 -4.24 -9.72 -7.62
C ALA A 167 -3.80 -9.13 -6.27
N ILE A 168 -3.63 -9.98 -5.24
CA ILE A 168 -3.23 -9.54 -3.89
C ILE A 168 -1.72 -9.32 -3.78
N LEU A 169 -0.91 -10.26 -4.30
CA LEU A 169 0.53 -10.33 -4.02
C LEU A 169 1.39 -9.87 -5.19
N ASN A 170 0.80 -9.77 -6.39
CA ASN A 170 1.52 -9.55 -7.65
C ASN A 170 2.70 -10.51 -7.83
N GLU A 171 2.51 -11.78 -7.40
CA GLU A 171 3.54 -12.82 -7.44
C GLU A 171 2.89 -14.18 -7.68
N ALA A 172 3.60 -15.04 -8.42
CA ALA A 172 3.16 -16.42 -8.66
C ALA A 172 3.10 -17.23 -7.35
N PRO A 173 2.09 -18.07 -7.12
CA PRO A 173 1.95 -18.88 -5.91
C PRO A 173 3.16 -19.75 -5.57
N GLU A 174 3.96 -20.12 -6.57
CA GLU A 174 5.18 -20.93 -6.42
C GLU A 174 6.31 -20.17 -5.71
N ARG A 175 6.30 -18.82 -5.77
CA ARG A 175 7.29 -17.94 -5.13
C ARG A 175 6.71 -17.14 -3.97
N ALA A 176 5.41 -16.85 -4.03
CA ALA A 176 4.72 -16.08 -3.02
C ALA A 176 4.75 -16.77 -1.65
N ALA A 177 5.00 -16.02 -0.59
CA ALA A 177 4.94 -16.55 0.77
C ALA A 177 3.48 -16.76 1.22
N ALA A 178 3.16 -17.96 1.67
CA ALA A 178 1.82 -18.33 2.13
C ALA A 178 1.27 -17.42 3.23
N ILE A 179 2.15 -16.96 4.11
CA ILE A 179 1.77 -16.11 5.24
C ILE A 179 1.20 -14.75 4.78
N LEU A 180 1.67 -14.21 3.66
CA LEU A 180 1.18 -12.93 3.14
C LEU A 180 -0.26 -13.09 2.60
N PHE A 181 -0.50 -14.13 1.81
CA PHE A 181 -1.85 -14.45 1.35
C PHE A 181 -2.79 -14.74 2.53
N TYR A 182 -2.36 -15.55 3.49
CA TYR A 182 -3.13 -15.88 4.69
C TYR A 182 -3.59 -14.62 5.43
N ASN A 183 -2.68 -13.67 5.67
CA ASN A 183 -3.02 -12.44 6.39
C ASN A 183 -4.06 -11.62 5.63
N VAL A 184 -3.86 -11.39 4.32
CA VAL A 184 -4.81 -10.62 3.51
C VAL A 184 -6.15 -11.34 3.39
N TYR A 185 -6.14 -12.65 3.09
CA TYR A 185 -7.37 -13.44 2.94
C TYR A 185 -8.19 -13.44 4.25
N ARG A 186 -7.54 -13.59 5.40
CA ARG A 186 -8.19 -13.54 6.70
C ARG A 186 -8.79 -12.17 6.98
N GLU A 187 -7.99 -11.11 6.88
CA GLU A 187 -8.42 -9.76 7.28
C GLU A 187 -9.44 -9.16 6.30
N ALA A 188 -9.24 -9.34 5.01
CA ALA A 188 -10.13 -8.75 4.01
C ALA A 188 -11.43 -9.53 3.82
N PHE A 189 -11.41 -10.85 3.98
CA PHE A 189 -12.56 -11.67 3.57
C PHE A 189 -13.25 -12.45 4.69
N LEU A 190 -12.55 -12.74 5.81
CA LEU A 190 -13.09 -13.65 6.81
C LEU A 190 -13.45 -13.02 8.15
N THR A 191 -13.05 -11.79 8.42
CA THR A 191 -13.27 -11.13 9.71
C THR A 191 -14.62 -10.41 9.78
N ARG A 192 -14.89 -9.55 8.80
CA ARG A 192 -16.10 -8.73 8.74
C ARG A 192 -16.57 -8.59 7.30
N ARG A 193 -17.89 -8.48 7.10
CA ARG A 193 -18.49 -8.30 5.78
C ARG A 193 -17.97 -7.05 5.06
N ASP A 194 -17.95 -5.93 5.76
CA ASP A 194 -17.51 -4.65 5.24
C ASP A 194 -16.02 -4.61 4.88
N ALA A 195 -15.21 -5.48 5.50
CA ALA A 195 -13.79 -5.61 5.19
C ALA A 195 -13.51 -6.12 3.76
N SER A 196 -14.45 -6.87 3.16
CA SER A 196 -14.30 -7.40 1.81
C SER A 196 -14.75 -6.45 0.69
N ARG A 197 -15.43 -5.36 1.01
CA ARG A 197 -15.92 -4.39 0.02
C ARG A 197 -14.79 -3.81 -0.79
N LEU A 198 -14.99 -3.68 -2.10
CA LEU A 198 -14.05 -2.99 -2.96
C LEU A 198 -14.29 -1.48 -2.88
N VAL A 199 -13.20 -0.74 -2.85
CA VAL A 199 -13.22 0.71 -2.75
C VAL A 199 -12.35 1.31 -3.85
N PHE A 200 -12.96 2.15 -4.66
CA PHE A 200 -12.35 2.86 -5.76
C PHE A 200 -12.23 4.35 -5.43
N LEU A 201 -11.43 5.06 -6.18
CA LEU A 201 -11.40 6.52 -6.13
C LEU A 201 -12.21 7.10 -7.30
N ARG A 202 -13.04 8.10 -7.00
CA ARG A 202 -13.77 8.90 -8.03
C ARG A 202 -12.82 9.73 -8.87
N ARG A 203 -11.71 10.11 -8.32
CA ARG A 203 -10.59 10.80 -8.94
C ARG A 203 -9.31 10.06 -8.56
N GLY A 204 -8.24 10.26 -9.33
CA GLY A 204 -6.99 9.55 -9.10
C GLY A 204 -6.38 9.74 -7.70
N TYR A 205 -5.43 8.91 -7.38
CA TYR A 205 -4.72 8.94 -6.09
C TYR A 205 -4.00 10.26 -5.79
N ALA A 206 -3.61 11.01 -6.83
CA ALA A 206 -2.97 12.32 -6.65
C ALA A 206 -3.87 13.28 -5.85
N GLU A 207 -5.17 13.36 -6.17
CA GLU A 207 -6.11 14.23 -5.44
C GLU A 207 -6.25 13.82 -3.98
N LEU A 208 -6.30 12.51 -3.69
CA LEU A 208 -6.36 12.02 -2.32
C LEU A 208 -5.13 12.45 -1.51
N HIS A 209 -3.94 12.28 -2.06
CA HIS A 209 -2.70 12.65 -1.39
C HIS A 209 -2.58 14.17 -1.21
N GLU A 210 -3.05 14.96 -2.17
CA GLU A 210 -3.10 16.42 -2.05
C GLU A 210 -4.06 16.87 -0.93
N ARG A 211 -5.20 16.20 -0.75
CA ARG A 211 -6.11 16.49 0.37
C ARG A 211 -5.46 16.19 1.72
N VAL A 212 -4.81 15.02 1.84
CA VAL A 212 -4.07 14.65 3.06
C VAL A 212 -2.92 15.64 3.34
N ALA A 213 -2.19 16.03 2.31
CA ALA A 213 -1.09 16.99 2.45
C ALA A 213 -1.59 18.38 2.89
N ARG A 214 -2.69 18.86 2.31
CA ARG A 214 -3.32 20.11 2.74
C ARG A 214 -3.76 20.06 4.20
N TYR A 215 -4.37 18.97 4.62
CA TYR A 215 -4.75 18.76 6.02
C TYR A 215 -3.55 18.84 6.96
N PHE A 216 -2.45 18.18 6.61
CA PHE A 216 -1.18 18.22 7.34
C PHE A 216 -0.63 19.64 7.43
N GLN A 217 -0.58 20.39 6.31
CA GLN A 217 -0.06 21.76 6.26
C GLN A 217 -0.95 22.75 7.02
N HIS A 218 -2.28 22.62 6.98
CA HIS A 218 -3.20 23.45 7.75
C HIS A 218 -3.01 23.30 9.26
N ARG A 219 -2.44 22.20 9.72
CA ARG A 219 -2.07 21.97 11.11
C ARG A 219 -0.65 22.43 11.46
N GLY A 220 -0.01 23.16 10.57
CA GLY A 220 1.34 23.71 10.77
C GLY A 220 2.47 22.77 10.36
N GLY A 221 2.18 21.65 9.69
CA GLY A 221 3.20 20.77 9.12
C GLY A 221 3.90 21.41 7.92
N ILE A 222 5.19 21.17 7.79
CA ILE A 222 6.02 21.69 6.69
C ILE A 222 6.19 20.60 5.64
N LEU A 223 5.70 20.81 4.41
CA LEU A 223 5.93 19.93 3.26
C LEU A 223 6.93 20.57 2.30
N ARG A 224 8.05 19.87 2.04
CA ARG A 224 9.03 20.24 1.03
C ARG A 224 8.98 19.24 -0.12
N ARG A 225 8.51 19.70 -1.28
CA ARG A 225 8.52 18.92 -2.53
C ARG A 225 9.83 19.14 -3.28
N ARG A 226 10.16 18.21 -4.18
CA ARG A 226 11.41 18.19 -4.95
C ARG A 226 12.66 18.21 -4.06
N ALA A 227 12.48 17.82 -2.79
CA ALA A 227 13.49 17.74 -1.76
C ALA A 227 13.96 16.29 -1.62
N LEU A 228 15.08 15.97 -2.22
CA LEU A 228 15.70 14.65 -2.15
C LEU A 228 16.50 14.55 -0.86
N ALA A 229 16.02 13.74 0.09
CA ALA A 229 16.83 13.39 1.26
C ALA A 229 18.05 12.57 0.82
N GLU A 230 19.22 12.98 1.26
CA GLU A 230 20.52 12.38 0.87
C GLU A 230 21.11 11.55 2.01
N ALA A 231 21.01 12.04 3.23
CA ALA A 231 21.53 11.33 4.38
C ALA A 231 20.83 11.74 5.68
N ILE A 232 20.66 10.79 6.56
CA ILE A 232 20.29 11.02 7.96
C ILE A 232 21.58 11.36 8.73
N ALA A 233 21.60 12.53 9.34
CA ALA A 233 22.71 12.94 10.19
C ALA A 233 22.56 12.29 11.57
N VAL A 234 23.67 11.74 12.11
CA VAL A 234 23.72 11.08 13.40
C VAL A 234 24.90 11.63 14.20
N GLU A 235 24.63 12.08 15.41
CA GLU A 235 25.62 12.58 16.36
C GLU A 235 25.40 11.88 17.70
N GLY A 236 26.48 11.39 18.32
CA GLY A 236 26.39 10.67 19.59
C GLY A 236 25.47 9.45 19.57
N GLY A 237 25.32 8.77 18.42
CA GLY A 237 24.44 7.63 18.26
C GLY A 237 22.94 7.97 18.10
N ARG A 238 22.59 9.23 17.94
CA ARG A 238 21.20 9.71 17.79
C ARG A 238 21.04 10.48 16.49
N ALA A 239 19.90 10.34 15.84
CA ALA A 239 19.56 11.17 14.70
C ALA A 239 19.45 12.63 15.15
N CYS A 240 20.09 13.54 14.42
CA CYS A 240 20.05 14.99 14.66
C CYS A 240 19.46 15.77 13.48
N GLY A 241 19.20 15.12 12.36
CA GLY A 241 18.59 15.79 11.21
C GLY A 241 18.69 15.02 9.91
N VAL A 242 18.31 15.69 8.82
CA VAL A 242 18.35 15.15 7.45
C VAL A 242 18.99 16.16 6.51
N ARG A 243 20.04 15.77 5.80
CA ARG A 243 20.58 16.52 4.65
C ARG A 243 19.74 16.22 3.42
N TYR A 244 19.42 17.24 2.66
CA TYR A 244 18.65 17.10 1.42
C TYR A 244 19.13 18.10 0.37
N SER A 245 18.90 17.77 -0.89
CA SER A 245 19.00 18.72 -2.00
C SER A 245 17.60 19.03 -2.53
N GLN A 246 17.32 20.30 -2.77
CA GLN A 246 16.04 20.76 -3.31
C GLN A 246 16.27 21.30 -4.72
N ARG A 247 15.56 20.72 -5.70
CA ARG A 247 15.58 21.20 -7.07
C ARG A 247 14.67 22.40 -7.24
N ALA A 248 15.04 23.29 -8.16
CA ALA A 248 14.25 24.46 -8.51
C ALA A 248 12.78 24.14 -8.77
N GLU A 249 11.88 24.94 -8.24
CA GLU A 249 10.42 24.77 -8.37
C GLU A 249 9.86 25.47 -9.59
N THR A 250 10.50 26.57 -10.01
CA THR A 250 9.99 27.44 -11.06
C THR A 250 10.86 27.42 -12.32
N ARG A 251 10.22 27.69 -13.47
CA ARG A 251 10.95 27.87 -14.73
C ARG A 251 11.96 29.04 -14.65
N GLU A 252 11.70 30.02 -13.80
CA GLU A 252 12.55 31.18 -13.63
C GLU A 252 13.83 30.82 -12.85
N GLU A 253 13.72 30.01 -11.79
CA GLU A 253 14.86 29.47 -11.05
C GLU A 253 15.74 28.60 -11.95
N ILE A 254 15.12 27.76 -12.81
CA ILE A 254 15.82 26.95 -13.79
C ILE A 254 16.56 27.84 -14.81
N ARG A 255 15.93 28.91 -15.28
CA ARG A 255 16.56 29.87 -16.21
C ARG A 255 17.72 30.64 -15.59
N ARG A 256 17.67 30.90 -14.28
CA ARG A 256 18.75 31.55 -13.52
C ARG A 256 19.92 30.61 -13.22
N GLY A 257 19.88 29.35 -13.71
CA GLY A 257 20.94 28.36 -13.48
C GLY A 257 21.03 27.92 -12.01
N GLN A 258 19.96 28.13 -11.22
CA GLN A 258 19.92 27.63 -9.86
C GLN A 258 19.84 26.09 -9.93
N ALA A 259 20.99 25.46 -9.75
CA ALA A 259 21.12 24.03 -9.50
C ALA A 259 20.40 23.68 -8.17
N ALA A 260 20.40 22.43 -7.80
CA ALA A 260 19.85 22.03 -6.51
C ALA A 260 20.48 22.84 -5.35
N VAL A 261 19.62 23.31 -4.44
CA VAL A 261 20.07 23.99 -3.21
C VAL A 261 20.20 22.93 -2.13
N GLU A 262 21.35 22.82 -1.52
CA GLU A 262 21.55 21.95 -0.35
C GLU A 262 20.84 22.55 0.87
N GLY A 263 20.25 21.71 1.68
CA GLY A 263 19.56 22.08 2.89
C GLY A 263 19.71 21.04 4.00
N PHE A 264 19.37 21.48 5.20
CA PHE A 264 19.35 20.64 6.39
C PHE A 264 18.03 20.84 7.14
N VAL A 265 17.41 19.74 7.56
CA VAL A 265 16.27 19.74 8.46
C VAL A 265 16.76 19.22 9.80
N ASP A 266 16.79 20.10 10.79
CA ASP A 266 17.07 19.76 12.19
C ASP A 266 15.93 18.92 12.77
N ALA A 267 16.23 17.76 13.35
CA ALA A 267 15.23 16.84 13.86
C ALA A 267 15.75 15.97 15.01
N ASP A 268 14.94 15.84 16.05
CA ASP A 268 15.19 14.93 17.18
C ASP A 268 14.94 13.46 16.82
N ALA A 269 14.15 13.22 15.77
CA ALA A 269 13.82 11.89 15.24
C ALA A 269 13.57 11.94 13.75
N VAL A 270 13.84 10.82 13.06
CA VAL A 270 13.63 10.67 11.62
C VAL A 270 12.77 9.45 11.34
N VAL A 271 11.74 9.62 10.51
CA VAL A 271 10.92 8.54 9.96
C VAL A 271 11.25 8.36 8.49
N ALA A 272 11.91 7.25 8.14
CA ALA A 272 12.23 6.94 6.75
C ALA A 272 11.10 6.11 6.11
N ALA A 273 10.14 6.77 5.47
CA ALA A 273 9.01 6.17 4.75
C ALA A 273 9.32 6.01 3.25
N VAL A 274 10.48 5.46 2.95
CA VAL A 274 11.01 5.25 1.61
C VAL A 274 10.97 3.77 1.23
N PRO A 275 11.05 3.42 -0.07
CA PRO A 275 11.19 2.03 -0.47
C PRO A 275 12.42 1.36 0.17
N TRP A 276 12.31 0.07 0.44
CA TRP A 276 13.36 -0.72 1.11
C TRP A 276 14.74 -0.60 0.43
N ASN A 277 14.78 -0.49 -0.90
CA ASN A 277 16.01 -0.34 -1.68
C ASN A 277 16.65 1.06 -1.59
N ALA A 278 15.89 2.07 -1.20
CA ALA A 278 16.39 3.43 -0.99
C ALA A 278 16.83 3.70 0.46
N ALA A 279 16.28 2.96 1.41
CA ALA A 279 16.56 3.19 2.84
C ALA A 279 18.04 3.05 3.22
N PRO A 280 18.82 2.05 2.71
CA PRO A 280 20.23 1.92 3.06
C PRO A 280 21.09 3.12 2.70
N ALA A 281 20.76 3.83 1.61
CA ALA A 281 21.50 5.00 1.19
C ALA A 281 21.35 6.19 2.15
N LEU A 282 20.27 6.23 2.93
CA LEU A 282 20.01 7.29 3.89
C LEU A 282 20.68 7.08 5.24
N VAL A 283 21.03 5.84 5.57
CA VAL A 283 21.53 5.44 6.88
C VAL A 283 23.07 5.46 6.88
N PRO A 284 23.72 6.09 7.89
CA PRO A 284 25.18 6.05 8.05
C PRO A 284 25.74 4.63 8.09
N GLU A 285 26.94 4.42 7.56
CA GLU A 285 27.55 3.08 7.45
C GLU A 285 27.55 2.24 8.73
N PRO A 286 27.89 2.74 9.93
CA PRO A 286 27.91 1.90 11.12
C PRO A 286 26.55 1.30 11.48
N LEU A 287 25.45 1.98 11.08
CA LEU A 287 24.07 1.52 11.33
C LEU A 287 23.52 0.68 10.18
N ARG A 288 24.03 0.89 8.96
CA ARG A 288 23.56 0.18 7.75
C ARG A 288 23.74 -1.34 7.88
N ASP A 289 24.83 -1.76 8.50
CA ASP A 289 25.18 -3.17 8.65
C ASP A 289 24.54 -3.81 9.90
N GLN A 290 23.79 -3.04 10.67
CA GLN A 290 23.09 -3.52 11.86
C GLN A 290 21.63 -3.88 11.56
N PRO A 291 21.02 -4.85 12.28
CA PRO A 291 19.58 -5.05 12.22
C PRO A 291 18.81 -3.79 12.64
N PRO A 292 17.71 -3.44 11.97
CA PRO A 292 17.06 -4.19 10.87
C PRO A 292 17.58 -3.86 9.46
N PHE A 293 18.49 -2.88 9.31
CA PHE A 293 18.91 -2.35 8.00
C PHE A 293 19.66 -3.37 7.15
N ALA A 294 20.55 -4.17 7.77
CA ALA A 294 21.30 -5.23 7.09
C ALA A 294 20.40 -6.26 6.36
N GLY A 295 19.17 -6.44 6.83
CA GLY A 295 18.20 -7.33 6.22
C GLY A 295 17.50 -6.79 4.97
N LEU A 296 17.56 -5.48 4.72
CA LEU A 296 16.82 -4.85 3.61
C LEU A 296 17.31 -5.31 2.24
N SER A 297 18.60 -5.59 2.09
CA SER A 297 19.18 -6.10 0.83
C SER A 297 18.64 -7.48 0.41
N ARG A 298 18.02 -8.21 1.33
CA ARG A 298 17.42 -9.54 1.09
C ARG A 298 15.98 -9.46 0.56
N LEU A 299 15.40 -8.27 0.57
CA LEU A 299 14.04 -8.05 0.04
C LEU A 299 14.10 -7.90 -1.48
N GLY A 300 13.25 -8.63 -2.17
CA GLY A 300 13.04 -8.52 -3.61
C GLY A 300 11.85 -7.62 -3.96
N GLY A 301 11.63 -7.43 -5.25
CA GLY A 301 10.45 -6.75 -5.79
C GLY A 301 9.81 -7.58 -6.89
N SER A 302 8.49 -7.52 -6.99
CA SER A 302 7.75 -8.05 -8.12
C SER A 302 7.45 -6.92 -9.11
N PRO A 303 7.86 -7.03 -10.38
CA PRO A 303 7.54 -6.01 -11.37
C PRO A 303 6.04 -6.01 -11.67
N ILE A 304 5.47 -4.82 -11.86
CA ILE A 304 4.12 -4.63 -12.40
C ILE A 304 4.31 -4.14 -13.84
N VAL A 305 3.79 -4.88 -14.80
CA VAL A 305 3.88 -4.59 -16.25
C VAL A 305 2.52 -4.13 -16.73
#